data_289dde44146d5a7c10dcb3f8e475a239
#
_entry.id   289dde44146d5a7c10dcb3f8e475a239
#
_cell.length_a   1.000
_cell.length_b   1.000
_cell.length_c   1.000
_cell.angle_alpha   90.00
_cell.angle_beta   90.00
_cell.angle_gamma   90.00
#
_symmetry.space_group_name_H-M   'P 1'
#
loop_
_entity.id
_entity.type
_entity.pdbx_description
1 polymer ?
#
loop_
_entity_poly.entity_id
_entity_poly.type
_entity_poly.pdbx_seq_one_letter_code
_entity_poly.pdbx_strand_id
1 'polypeptide(L)'
;MGRLRIDEFYNKIGVCTSDEELISICNLEKEYITNSYNTLESRKASFTIYRNGFANHYLKNNYVNYNDIFKAIVEITKNKSMGINILLQTAAKYHVSIIDFKHLIKKYNAVRSLKLTKDETNTVNNNYKAKVKKEQSNLKLIKNPQGLIDRAVFLLSSKSYINRVLALAALTGRRVAEIGCTAEFTPFSENIVVFKGQLKTKEKECKDYKIPLLSITKPIITCLKWMRLDMPQYINNPATFHSNCSKELSLRVKKRWCNTLSVLSF
;
A
#
# COMPACT_ATOMS: atom_id res chain seq x y z
N MET A 1 4.37 -11.26 14.79
CA MET A 1 3.30 -12.28 14.71
C MET A 1 3.72 -13.31 13.69
N GLY A 2 3.88 -14.56 14.09
CA GLY A 2 4.35 -15.62 13.19
C GLY A 2 3.26 -16.02 12.18
N ARG A 3 3.68 -16.30 10.94
CA ARG A 3 2.83 -16.82 9.85
C ARG A 3 2.04 -18.06 10.31
N LEU A 4 2.68 -18.94 11.10
CA LEU A 4 2.10 -20.15 11.68
C LEU A 4 0.78 -19.90 12.44
N ARG A 5 0.70 -18.84 13.25
CA ARG A 5 -0.52 -18.56 14.03
C ARG A 5 -1.70 -18.13 13.15
N ILE A 6 -1.44 -17.41 12.07
CA ILE A 6 -2.49 -17.01 11.12
C ILE A 6 -3.02 -18.25 10.39
N ASP A 7 -2.13 -19.16 10.01
CA ASP A 7 -2.51 -20.42 9.35
C ASP A 7 -3.33 -21.30 10.31
N GLU A 8 -2.93 -21.42 11.59
CA GLU A 8 -3.68 -22.11 12.63
C GLU A 8 -5.08 -21.52 12.85
N PHE A 9 -5.19 -20.19 12.90
CA PHE A 9 -6.48 -19.51 13.01
C PHE A 9 -7.39 -19.86 11.84
N TYR A 10 -6.88 -19.81 10.60
CA TYR A 10 -7.69 -20.13 9.43
C TYR A 10 -8.00 -21.61 9.29
N ASN A 11 -7.16 -22.50 9.78
CA ASN A 11 -7.46 -23.92 9.89
C ASN A 11 -8.65 -24.15 10.83
N LYS A 12 -8.67 -23.52 12.02
CA LYS A 12 -9.80 -23.57 12.95
C LYS A 12 -11.08 -23.01 12.31
N ILE A 13 -11.02 -21.86 11.66
CA ILE A 13 -12.15 -21.27 10.91
C ILE A 13 -12.65 -22.23 9.82
N GLY A 14 -11.74 -22.97 9.18
CA GLY A 14 -12.06 -23.92 8.12
C GLY A 14 -12.97 -25.04 8.56
N VAL A 15 -12.70 -25.63 9.72
CA VAL A 15 -13.42 -26.79 10.25
C VAL A 15 -14.67 -26.44 11.07
N CYS A 16 -14.88 -25.15 11.39
CA CYS A 16 -16.07 -24.71 12.14
C CYS A 16 -17.36 -25.02 11.38
N THR A 17 -18.33 -25.59 12.09
CA THR A 17 -19.65 -25.93 11.58
C THR A 17 -20.77 -25.07 12.16
N SER A 18 -20.60 -24.49 13.36
CA SER A 18 -21.58 -23.61 13.98
C SER A 18 -21.16 -22.13 14.01
N ASP A 19 -22.15 -21.25 14.11
CA ASP A 19 -21.91 -19.79 14.20
C ASP A 19 -21.32 -19.43 15.59
N GLU A 20 -21.71 -20.13 16.66
CA GLU A 20 -21.22 -19.93 18.02
C GLU A 20 -19.73 -20.27 18.12
N GLU A 21 -19.33 -21.40 17.57
CA GLU A 21 -17.93 -21.83 17.53
C GLU A 21 -17.08 -20.82 16.74
N LEU A 22 -17.58 -20.35 15.60
CA LEU A 22 -16.93 -19.37 14.75
C LEU A 22 -16.71 -18.04 15.49
N ILE A 23 -17.73 -17.56 16.21
CA ILE A 23 -17.65 -16.35 17.03
C ILE A 23 -16.66 -16.54 18.18
N SER A 24 -16.69 -17.69 18.84
CA SER A 24 -15.77 -18.04 19.93
C SER A 24 -14.32 -17.98 19.49
N ILE A 25 -13.98 -18.61 18.37
CA ILE A 25 -12.61 -18.57 17.80
C ILE A 25 -12.17 -17.13 17.49
N CYS A 26 -13.05 -16.32 16.88
CA CYS A 26 -12.73 -14.93 16.60
C CYS A 26 -12.54 -14.10 17.89
N ASN A 27 -13.31 -14.34 18.93
CA ASN A 27 -13.18 -13.64 20.20
C ASN A 27 -11.87 -14.00 20.91
N LEU A 28 -11.51 -15.28 20.96
CA LEU A 28 -10.22 -15.73 21.52
C LEU A 28 -9.03 -15.11 20.78
N GLU A 29 -9.09 -15.03 19.45
CA GLU A 29 -8.03 -14.41 18.68
C GLU A 29 -7.98 -12.88 18.87
N LYS A 30 -9.13 -12.24 19.02
CA LYS A 30 -9.23 -10.81 19.34
C LYS A 30 -8.61 -10.51 20.72
N GLU A 31 -8.90 -11.34 21.72
CA GLU A 31 -8.33 -11.23 23.06
C GLU A 31 -6.81 -11.42 23.02
N TYR A 32 -6.32 -12.45 22.33
CA TYR A 32 -4.90 -12.66 22.14
C TYR A 32 -4.20 -11.44 21.52
N ILE A 33 -4.75 -10.87 20.44
CA ILE A 33 -4.19 -9.68 19.81
C ILE A 33 -4.20 -8.50 20.80
N THR A 34 -5.27 -8.35 21.57
CA THR A 34 -5.39 -7.26 22.54
C THR A 34 -4.35 -7.37 23.65
N ASN A 35 -4.08 -8.57 24.12
CA ASN A 35 -3.09 -8.83 25.18
C ASN A 35 -1.64 -8.82 24.66
N SER A 36 -1.43 -9.18 23.39
CA SER A 36 -0.09 -9.24 22.78
C SER A 36 0.45 -7.89 22.32
N TYR A 37 -0.40 -6.90 22.11
CA TYR A 37 0.01 -5.60 21.56
C TYR A 37 -0.42 -4.44 22.46
N ASN A 38 0.57 -3.67 22.94
CA ASN A 38 0.36 -2.57 23.87
C ASN A 38 -0.25 -1.30 23.22
N THR A 39 -0.13 -1.12 21.88
CA THR A 39 -0.63 0.08 21.20
C THR A 39 -1.82 -0.24 20.30
N LEU A 40 -2.76 0.70 20.21
CA LEU A 40 -3.94 0.58 19.35
C LEU A 40 -3.56 0.47 17.86
N GLU A 41 -2.49 1.16 17.44
CA GLU A 41 -1.96 1.11 16.08
C GLU A 41 -1.48 -0.31 15.73
N SER A 42 -0.75 -0.95 16.64
CA SER A 42 -0.28 -2.33 16.47
C SER A 42 -1.43 -3.33 16.45
N ARG A 43 -2.44 -3.15 17.31
CA ARG A 43 -3.68 -3.95 17.30
C ARG A 43 -4.43 -3.80 15.97
N LYS A 44 -4.60 -2.55 15.50
CA LYS A 44 -5.22 -2.24 14.20
C LYS A 44 -4.50 -2.91 13.04
N ALA A 45 -3.16 -2.85 13.02
CA ALA A 45 -2.34 -3.51 12.01
C ALA A 45 -2.53 -5.02 12.03
N SER A 46 -2.50 -5.65 13.21
CA SER A 46 -2.72 -7.09 13.39
C SER A 46 -4.11 -7.51 12.91
N PHE A 47 -5.17 -6.84 13.34
CA PHE A 47 -6.52 -7.12 12.86
C PHE A 47 -6.64 -6.99 11.33
N THR A 48 -5.91 -6.05 10.73
CA THR A 48 -5.90 -5.89 9.27
C THR A 48 -5.23 -7.07 8.57
N ILE A 49 -4.12 -7.60 9.14
CA ILE A 49 -3.45 -8.79 8.62
C ILE A 49 -4.39 -10.00 8.63
N TYR A 50 -5.10 -10.24 9.74
CA TYR A 50 -6.09 -11.31 9.81
C TYR A 50 -7.20 -11.13 8.77
N ARG A 51 -7.83 -9.97 8.68
CA ARG A 51 -8.90 -9.74 7.69
C ARG A 51 -8.46 -9.93 6.26
N ASN A 52 -7.25 -9.46 5.91
CA ASN A 52 -6.68 -9.64 4.58
C ASN A 52 -6.25 -11.09 4.32
N GLY A 53 -5.90 -11.81 5.37
CA GLY A 53 -5.53 -13.22 5.32
C GLY A 53 -6.67 -14.13 4.85
N PHE A 54 -7.95 -13.74 4.99
CA PHE A 54 -9.06 -14.56 4.55
C PHE A 54 -8.95 -14.97 3.07
N ALA A 55 -8.59 -14.04 2.20
CA ALA A 55 -8.35 -14.36 0.79
C ALA A 55 -7.12 -15.24 0.59
N ASN A 56 -6.01 -14.91 1.25
CA ASN A 56 -4.70 -15.49 0.98
C ASN A 56 -4.43 -16.83 1.69
N HIS A 57 -5.01 -17.04 2.88
CA HIS A 57 -4.79 -18.23 3.69
C HIS A 57 -5.96 -19.20 3.62
N TYR A 58 -7.20 -18.72 3.48
CA TYR A 58 -8.38 -19.57 3.43
C TYR A 58 -8.88 -19.82 2.01
N LEU A 59 -9.27 -18.77 1.27
CA LEU A 59 -9.86 -18.97 -0.06
C LEU A 59 -8.85 -19.51 -1.08
N LYS A 60 -7.61 -19.01 -1.08
CA LYS A 60 -6.56 -19.45 -2.02
C LYS A 60 -6.27 -20.95 -1.94
N ASN A 61 -6.37 -21.54 -0.75
CA ASN A 61 -6.10 -22.95 -0.53
C ASN A 61 -7.28 -23.85 -0.95
N ASN A 62 -8.47 -23.28 -1.12
CA ASN A 62 -9.70 -24.04 -1.38
C ASN A 62 -10.33 -23.75 -2.76
N TYR A 63 -9.95 -22.65 -3.43
CA TYR A 63 -10.60 -22.19 -4.66
C TYR A 63 -9.60 -21.62 -5.67
N VAL A 64 -9.67 -22.07 -6.93
CA VAL A 64 -8.81 -21.58 -8.01
C VAL A 64 -9.06 -20.10 -8.29
N ASN A 65 -10.33 -19.67 -8.32
CA ASN A 65 -10.75 -18.30 -8.61
C ASN A 65 -10.96 -17.46 -7.34
N TYR A 66 -10.12 -17.67 -6.32
CA TYR A 66 -10.29 -17.12 -4.99
C TYR A 66 -10.39 -15.58 -4.94
N ASN A 67 -9.69 -14.86 -5.81
CA ASN A 67 -9.74 -13.40 -5.84
C ASN A 67 -11.13 -12.85 -6.23
N ASP A 68 -11.76 -13.47 -7.21
CA ASP A 68 -13.08 -13.03 -7.69
C ASP A 68 -14.18 -13.45 -6.71
N ILE A 69 -14.06 -14.66 -6.12
CA ILE A 69 -14.92 -15.11 -5.03
C ILE A 69 -14.82 -14.13 -3.86
N PHE A 70 -13.61 -13.69 -3.51
CA PHE A 70 -13.40 -12.73 -2.42
C PHE A 70 -14.03 -11.36 -2.73
N LYS A 71 -13.88 -10.84 -3.94
CA LYS A 71 -14.54 -9.60 -4.37
C LYS A 71 -16.05 -9.69 -4.22
N ALA A 72 -16.65 -10.78 -4.68
CA ALA A 72 -18.09 -11.01 -4.55
C ALA A 72 -18.55 -11.09 -3.09
N ILE A 73 -17.81 -11.81 -2.22
CA ILE A 73 -18.10 -11.87 -0.77
C ILE A 73 -18.07 -10.46 -0.17
N VAL A 74 -17.06 -9.65 -0.50
CA VAL A 74 -16.93 -8.27 0.00
C VAL A 74 -18.10 -7.41 -0.46
N GLU A 75 -18.52 -7.53 -1.72
CA GLU A 75 -19.62 -6.76 -2.28
C GLU A 75 -20.96 -7.13 -1.65
N ILE A 76 -21.27 -8.42 -1.52
CA ILE A 76 -22.48 -8.93 -0.86
C ILE A 76 -22.55 -8.44 0.60
N THR A 77 -21.41 -8.43 1.31
CA THR A 77 -21.37 -8.00 2.71
C THR A 77 -21.51 -6.48 2.89
N LYS A 78 -21.24 -5.69 1.84
CA LYS A 78 -21.45 -4.23 1.84
C LYS A 78 -22.90 -3.86 1.48
N ASN A 79 -23.50 -4.54 0.52
CA ASN A 79 -24.81 -4.22 -0.06
C ASN A 79 -25.81 -5.36 0.18
N LYS A 80 -26.43 -5.36 1.35
CA LYS A 80 -27.40 -6.40 1.73
C LYS A 80 -28.62 -6.53 0.80
N SER A 81 -29.06 -5.43 0.18
CA SER A 81 -30.23 -5.43 -0.72
C SER A 81 -29.98 -6.07 -2.10
N MET A 82 -28.74 -6.05 -2.59
CA MET A 82 -28.36 -6.70 -3.86
C MET A 82 -27.78 -8.11 -3.67
N GLY A 83 -27.63 -8.54 -2.41
CA GLY A 83 -26.81 -9.70 -2.04
C GLY A 83 -27.28 -11.02 -2.64
N ILE A 84 -28.58 -11.26 -2.78
CA ILE A 84 -29.11 -12.55 -3.29
C ILE A 84 -28.75 -12.75 -4.77
N ASN A 85 -28.96 -11.75 -5.61
CA ASN A 85 -28.68 -11.87 -7.05
C ASN A 85 -27.18 -12.02 -7.33
N ILE A 86 -26.34 -11.24 -6.64
CA ILE A 86 -24.88 -11.35 -6.75
C ILE A 86 -24.43 -12.74 -6.26
N LEU A 87 -25.00 -13.25 -5.17
CA LEU A 87 -24.71 -14.56 -4.63
C LEU A 87 -25.03 -15.67 -5.64
N LEU A 88 -26.23 -15.64 -6.23
CA LEU A 88 -26.66 -16.65 -7.21
C LEU A 88 -25.80 -16.62 -8.47
N GLN A 89 -25.53 -15.44 -9.02
CA GLN A 89 -24.69 -15.28 -10.22
C GLN A 89 -23.25 -15.73 -9.96
N THR A 90 -22.69 -15.39 -8.79
CA THR A 90 -21.31 -15.75 -8.43
C THR A 90 -21.17 -17.23 -8.14
N ALA A 91 -22.12 -17.82 -7.42
CA ALA A 91 -22.16 -19.26 -7.13
C ALA A 91 -22.20 -20.07 -8.45
N ALA A 92 -23.09 -19.69 -9.39
CA ALA A 92 -23.19 -20.33 -10.69
C ALA A 92 -21.90 -20.15 -11.53
N LYS A 93 -21.34 -18.94 -11.58
CA LYS A 93 -20.14 -18.61 -12.38
C LYS A 93 -18.91 -19.40 -11.94
N TYR A 94 -18.72 -19.60 -10.64
CA TYR A 94 -17.52 -20.26 -10.09
C TYR A 94 -17.77 -21.69 -9.64
N HIS A 95 -18.95 -22.26 -9.95
CA HIS A 95 -19.33 -23.63 -9.60
C HIS A 95 -19.22 -23.92 -8.09
N VAL A 96 -19.52 -22.92 -7.26
CA VAL A 96 -19.58 -23.05 -5.80
C VAL A 96 -21.04 -23.25 -5.41
N SER A 97 -21.36 -24.23 -4.56
CA SER A 97 -22.72 -24.41 -4.09
C SER A 97 -23.21 -23.14 -3.34
N ILE A 98 -24.50 -22.83 -3.44
CA ILE A 98 -25.11 -21.68 -2.73
C ILE A 98 -24.91 -21.83 -1.20
N ILE A 99 -24.96 -23.04 -0.69
CA ILE A 99 -24.76 -23.36 0.72
C ILE A 99 -23.32 -23.01 1.12
N ASP A 100 -22.34 -23.51 0.38
CA ASP A 100 -20.93 -23.23 0.64
C ASP A 100 -20.62 -21.74 0.55
N PHE A 101 -21.23 -21.05 -0.44
CA PHE A 101 -21.03 -19.60 -0.60
C PHE A 101 -21.60 -18.82 0.58
N LYS A 102 -22.76 -19.24 1.12
CA LYS A 102 -23.33 -18.65 2.35
C LYS A 102 -22.42 -18.90 3.55
N HIS A 103 -21.85 -20.09 3.68
CA HIS A 103 -20.85 -20.38 4.72
C HIS A 103 -19.60 -19.53 4.59
N LEU A 104 -19.10 -19.29 3.37
CA LEU A 104 -17.98 -18.37 3.14
C LEU A 104 -18.30 -16.94 3.59
N ILE A 105 -19.50 -16.45 3.31
CA ILE A 105 -19.95 -15.13 3.76
C ILE A 105 -20.01 -15.06 5.29
N LYS A 106 -20.53 -16.08 5.96
CA LYS A 106 -20.57 -16.15 7.43
C LYS A 106 -19.16 -16.12 8.02
N LYS A 107 -18.27 -16.98 7.53
CA LYS A 107 -16.86 -17.03 7.96
C LYS A 107 -16.16 -15.69 7.76
N TYR A 108 -16.36 -15.04 6.61
CA TYR A 108 -15.81 -13.71 6.35
C TYR A 108 -16.36 -12.64 7.30
N ASN A 109 -17.66 -12.66 7.60
CA ASN A 109 -18.27 -11.71 8.52
C ASN A 109 -17.73 -11.87 9.95
N ALA A 110 -17.49 -13.10 10.40
CA ALA A 110 -16.86 -13.36 11.69
C ALA A 110 -15.42 -12.82 11.72
N VAL A 111 -14.62 -13.08 10.69
CA VAL A 111 -13.26 -12.53 10.58
C VAL A 111 -13.27 -10.99 10.53
N ARG A 112 -14.27 -10.36 9.91
CA ARG A 112 -14.43 -8.89 9.91
C ARG A 112 -14.70 -8.32 11.30
N SER A 113 -15.17 -9.11 12.27
CA SER A 113 -15.33 -8.67 13.66
C SER A 113 -13.98 -8.39 14.34
N LEU A 114 -12.88 -8.92 13.81
CA LEU A 114 -11.52 -8.61 14.24
C LEU A 114 -11.17 -7.16 13.85
N LYS A 115 -11.59 -6.22 14.68
CA LYS A 115 -11.37 -4.77 14.48
C LYS A 115 -11.36 -4.06 15.83
N LEU A 116 -10.78 -2.89 15.84
CA LEU A 116 -10.92 -1.95 16.96
C LEU A 116 -12.38 -1.56 17.16
N THR A 117 -12.74 -1.23 18.37
CA THR A 117 -14.00 -0.55 18.67
C THR A 117 -14.07 0.81 17.97
N LYS A 118 -15.25 1.43 17.94
CA LYS A 118 -15.42 2.77 17.36
C LYS A 118 -14.58 3.80 18.10
N ASP A 119 -14.53 3.73 19.43
CA ASP A 119 -13.80 4.69 20.27
C ASP A 119 -12.27 4.51 20.13
N GLU A 120 -11.78 3.27 20.12
CA GLU A 120 -10.37 2.99 19.83
C GLU A 120 -9.97 3.49 18.43
N THR A 121 -10.84 3.31 17.43
CA THR A 121 -10.61 3.81 16.07
C THR A 121 -10.53 5.33 16.03
N ASN A 122 -11.43 6.03 16.76
CA ASN A 122 -11.42 7.47 16.88
C ASN A 122 -10.14 7.96 17.57
N THR A 123 -9.69 7.27 18.62
CA THR A 123 -8.44 7.55 19.33
C THR A 123 -7.24 7.46 18.38
N VAL A 124 -7.11 6.38 17.63
CA VAL A 124 -6.04 6.22 16.63
C VAL A 124 -6.06 7.32 15.58
N ASN A 125 -7.25 7.67 15.07
CA ASN A 125 -7.39 8.73 14.07
C ASN A 125 -7.03 10.13 14.62
N ASN A 126 -7.40 10.41 15.87
CA ASN A 126 -7.08 11.68 16.53
C ASN A 126 -5.58 11.79 16.83
N ASN A 127 -4.96 10.71 17.31
CA ASN A 127 -3.51 10.64 17.50
C ASN A 127 -2.76 10.87 16.19
N TYR A 128 -3.21 10.24 15.09
CA TYR A 128 -2.63 10.46 13.77
C TYR A 128 -2.76 11.93 13.32
N LYS A 129 -3.95 12.55 13.47
CA LYS A 129 -4.16 13.97 13.15
C LYS A 129 -3.26 14.88 13.96
N ALA A 130 -3.13 14.62 15.27
CA ALA A 130 -2.26 15.39 16.17
C ALA A 130 -0.78 15.27 15.75
N LYS A 131 -0.34 14.04 15.40
CA LYS A 131 1.01 13.79 14.89
C LYS A 131 1.28 14.57 13.60
N VAL A 132 0.37 14.49 12.62
CA VAL A 132 0.49 15.23 11.35
C VAL A 132 0.56 16.74 11.59
N LYS A 133 -0.32 17.28 12.47
CA LYS A 133 -0.30 18.70 12.84
C LYS A 133 1.04 19.12 13.46
N LYS A 134 1.58 18.29 14.37
CA LYS A 134 2.90 18.52 14.99
C LYS A 134 4.03 18.46 13.95
N GLU A 135 3.98 17.51 13.03
CA GLU A 135 4.97 17.41 11.96
C GLU A 135 4.90 18.63 11.03
N GLN A 136 3.69 19.09 10.67
CA GLN A 136 3.50 20.31 9.88
C GLN A 136 4.01 21.58 10.57
N SER A 137 3.79 21.72 11.90
CA SER A 137 4.31 22.85 12.64
C SER A 137 5.83 22.84 12.82
N ASN A 138 6.46 21.68 12.65
CA ASN A 138 7.91 21.51 12.74
C ASN A 138 8.62 21.51 11.38
N LEU A 139 7.91 21.88 10.30
CA LEU A 139 8.54 22.00 8.99
C LEU A 139 9.66 23.03 9.04
N LYS A 140 10.87 22.59 8.70
CA LYS A 140 12.04 23.47 8.61
C LYS A 140 12.17 23.97 7.18
N LEU A 141 12.37 25.27 7.04
CA LEU A 141 12.72 25.85 5.75
C LEU A 141 14.07 25.31 5.26
N ILE A 142 14.14 24.99 3.99
CA ILE A 142 15.40 24.62 3.35
C ILE A 142 16.25 25.88 3.26
N LYS A 143 17.38 25.90 3.97
CA LYS A 143 18.27 27.06 4.03
C LYS A 143 18.91 27.42 2.68
N ASN A 144 19.22 26.41 1.87
CA ASN A 144 19.81 26.57 0.55
C ASN A 144 19.07 25.71 -0.49
N PRO A 145 17.91 26.16 -1.00
CA PRO A 145 17.16 25.40 -2.00
C PRO A 145 17.92 25.27 -3.33
N GLN A 146 18.69 26.28 -3.74
CA GLN A 146 19.45 26.21 -4.97
C GLN A 146 20.54 25.15 -4.90
N GLY A 147 21.32 25.09 -3.83
CA GLY A 147 22.35 24.06 -3.66
C GLY A 147 21.78 22.64 -3.64
N LEU A 148 20.51 22.46 -3.22
CA LEU A 148 19.81 21.20 -3.32
C LEU A 148 19.47 20.85 -4.76
N ILE A 149 18.98 21.82 -5.53
CA ILE A 149 18.67 21.66 -6.97
C ILE A 149 19.95 21.32 -7.74
N ASP A 150 21.03 22.10 -7.55
CA ASP A 150 22.32 21.91 -8.23
C ASP A 150 22.87 20.51 -7.95
N ARG A 151 22.79 20.06 -6.70
CA ARG A 151 23.18 18.70 -6.33
C ARG A 151 22.31 17.64 -6.99
N ALA A 152 21.01 17.84 -7.06
CA ALA A 152 20.12 16.91 -7.74
C ALA A 152 20.44 16.84 -9.24
N VAL A 153 20.67 17.99 -9.89
CA VAL A 153 21.10 18.05 -11.30
C VAL A 153 22.43 17.29 -11.51
N PHE A 154 23.42 17.51 -10.66
CA PHE A 154 24.68 16.78 -10.70
C PHE A 154 24.48 15.24 -10.57
N LEU A 155 23.55 14.80 -9.73
CA LEU A 155 23.29 13.37 -9.50
C LEU A 155 22.51 12.70 -10.66
N LEU A 156 21.93 13.44 -11.60
CA LEU A 156 21.29 12.85 -12.79
C LEU A 156 22.29 12.03 -13.64
N SER A 157 23.56 12.43 -13.67
CA SER A 157 24.63 11.73 -14.39
C SER A 157 25.34 10.66 -13.55
N SER A 158 24.91 10.40 -12.33
CA SER A 158 25.53 9.42 -11.45
C SER A 158 25.45 8.00 -12.02
N LYS A 159 26.52 7.21 -11.88
CA LYS A 159 26.50 5.78 -12.21
C LYS A 159 25.57 4.98 -11.27
N SER A 160 25.28 5.50 -10.07
CA SER A 160 24.40 4.81 -9.10
C SER A 160 22.94 5.03 -9.43
N TYR A 161 22.22 3.95 -9.68
CA TYR A 161 20.76 3.93 -9.88
C TYR A 161 20.01 4.68 -8.75
N ILE A 162 20.37 4.42 -7.49
CA ILE A 162 19.73 5.06 -6.32
C ILE A 162 19.94 6.58 -6.30
N ASN A 163 21.11 7.07 -6.68
CA ASN A 163 21.35 8.51 -6.78
C ASN A 163 20.49 9.15 -7.85
N ARG A 164 20.33 8.50 -9.01
CA ARG A 164 19.45 8.97 -10.09
C ARG A 164 17.99 8.99 -9.66
N VAL A 165 17.50 7.96 -8.95
CA VAL A 165 16.14 7.95 -8.40
C VAL A 165 15.92 9.13 -7.46
N LEU A 166 16.85 9.39 -6.53
CA LEU A 166 16.74 10.51 -5.59
C LEU A 166 16.78 11.87 -6.30
N ALA A 167 17.67 12.04 -7.30
CA ALA A 167 17.76 13.24 -8.09
C ALA A 167 16.46 13.54 -8.84
N LEU A 168 15.93 12.54 -9.54
CA LEU A 168 14.65 12.67 -10.25
C LEU A 168 13.49 12.96 -9.29
N ALA A 169 13.42 12.27 -8.14
CA ALA A 169 12.39 12.53 -7.16
C ALA A 169 12.44 13.97 -6.62
N ALA A 170 13.65 14.49 -6.34
CA ALA A 170 13.84 15.87 -5.88
C ALA A 170 13.44 16.90 -6.94
N LEU A 171 13.85 16.69 -8.22
CA LEU A 171 13.61 17.65 -9.30
C LEU A 171 12.16 17.64 -9.83
N THR A 172 11.43 16.56 -9.64
CA THR A 172 10.06 16.39 -10.17
C THR A 172 8.98 16.43 -9.07
N GLY A 173 9.34 16.34 -7.80
CA GLY A 173 8.40 16.20 -6.68
C GLY A 173 7.60 14.88 -6.71
N ARG A 174 8.08 13.86 -7.46
CA ARG A 174 7.40 12.57 -7.56
C ARG A 174 7.93 11.58 -6.53
N ARG A 175 7.06 10.62 -6.14
CA ARG A 175 7.45 9.56 -5.19
C ARG A 175 8.58 8.72 -5.78
N VAL A 176 9.53 8.31 -4.95
CA VAL A 176 10.67 7.48 -5.38
C VAL A 176 10.22 6.16 -6.04
N ALA A 177 9.11 5.57 -5.57
CA ALA A 177 8.55 4.36 -6.18
C ALA A 177 7.94 4.63 -7.57
N GLU A 178 7.31 5.79 -7.78
CA GLU A 178 6.83 6.21 -9.11
C GLU A 178 8.03 6.37 -10.05
N ILE A 179 9.04 7.13 -9.64
CA ILE A 179 10.29 7.32 -10.40
C ILE A 179 10.97 5.98 -10.69
N GLY A 180 11.12 5.13 -9.69
CA GLY A 180 11.75 3.81 -9.84
C GLY A 180 11.01 2.86 -10.79
N CYS A 181 9.67 2.92 -10.85
CA CYS A 181 8.87 1.85 -11.45
C CYS A 181 7.95 2.29 -12.60
N THR A 182 7.15 3.35 -12.41
CA THR A 182 5.98 3.60 -13.27
C THR A 182 6.00 4.96 -13.97
N ALA A 183 6.83 5.91 -13.51
CA ALA A 183 6.84 7.26 -14.06
C ALA A 183 7.18 7.28 -15.55
N GLU A 184 6.36 7.97 -16.31
CA GLU A 184 6.59 8.34 -17.70
C GLU A 184 6.51 9.88 -17.79
N PHE A 185 7.46 10.50 -18.48
CA PHE A 185 7.52 11.94 -18.70
C PHE A 185 7.51 12.26 -20.19
N THR A 186 6.49 12.98 -20.62
CA THR A 186 6.42 13.53 -21.97
C THR A 186 6.75 15.04 -21.93
N PRO A 187 7.69 15.55 -22.70
CA PRO A 187 8.01 16.97 -22.74
C PRO A 187 6.78 17.81 -23.09
N PHE A 188 6.56 18.90 -22.35
CA PHE A 188 5.54 19.89 -22.67
C PHE A 188 6.16 21.26 -22.94
N SER A 189 7.13 21.66 -22.10
CA SER A 189 7.95 22.87 -22.31
C SER A 189 9.35 22.66 -21.74
N GLU A 190 10.16 23.68 -21.67
CA GLU A 190 11.55 23.63 -21.18
C GLU A 190 11.60 23.04 -19.72
N ASN A 191 10.66 23.42 -18.88
CA ASN A 191 10.61 23.05 -17.47
C ASN A 191 9.27 22.44 -17.02
N ILE A 192 8.44 21.96 -17.95
CA ILE A 192 7.18 21.28 -17.67
C ILE A 192 7.12 19.96 -18.44
N VAL A 193 6.70 18.92 -17.76
CA VAL A 193 6.41 17.62 -18.38
C VAL A 193 4.96 17.21 -18.10
N VAL A 194 4.41 16.40 -19.00
CA VAL A 194 3.20 15.62 -18.73
C VAL A 194 3.63 14.33 -18.02
N PHE A 195 3.11 14.12 -16.85
CA PHE A 195 3.39 12.94 -16.01
C PHE A 195 2.28 11.91 -16.09
N LYS A 196 2.68 10.66 -16.28
CA LYS A 196 1.85 9.45 -16.20
C LYS A 196 2.51 8.43 -15.28
N GLY A 197 1.73 7.51 -14.71
CA GLY A 197 2.25 6.41 -13.89
C GLY A 197 2.14 6.63 -12.38
N GLN A 198 1.12 7.36 -11.93
CA GLN A 198 0.83 7.56 -10.51
C GLN A 198 0.41 6.24 -9.83
N LEU A 199 1.05 5.87 -8.71
CA LEU A 199 0.81 4.59 -8.01
C LEU A 199 -0.36 4.61 -7.02
N LYS A 200 -0.65 5.74 -6.36
CA LYS A 200 -1.74 5.86 -5.38
C LYS A 200 -2.97 6.52 -5.98
N THR A 201 -3.69 5.76 -6.76
CA THR A 201 -4.97 6.17 -7.32
C THR A 201 -6.07 5.42 -6.55
N LYS A 202 -6.93 6.11 -5.83
CA LYS A 202 -8.09 5.51 -5.19
C LYS A 202 -9.10 5.08 -6.27
N GLU A 203 -8.83 3.98 -6.96
CA GLU A 203 -9.72 3.35 -7.97
C GLU A 203 -10.25 4.29 -9.07
N LYS A 204 -9.65 5.45 -9.26
CA LYS A 204 -9.98 6.40 -10.33
C LYS A 204 -8.95 6.29 -11.44
N GLU A 205 -9.41 6.28 -12.68
CA GLU A 205 -8.53 6.47 -13.84
C GLU A 205 -7.69 7.73 -13.62
N CYS A 206 -6.38 7.55 -13.54
CA CYS A 206 -5.47 8.66 -13.43
C CYS A 206 -5.29 9.29 -14.79
N LYS A 207 -5.84 10.47 -14.94
CA LYS A 207 -5.52 11.32 -16.10
C LYS A 207 -4.07 11.81 -16.00
N ASP A 208 -3.39 11.82 -17.13
CA ASP A 208 -2.09 12.46 -17.25
C ASP A 208 -2.23 13.95 -16.91
N TYR A 209 -1.22 14.50 -16.20
CA TYR A 209 -1.24 15.91 -15.81
C TYR A 209 0.14 16.55 -15.89
N LYS A 210 0.14 17.87 -16.09
CA LYS A 210 1.36 18.66 -16.17
C LYS A 210 1.97 18.86 -14.80
N ILE A 211 3.29 18.68 -14.70
CA ILE A 211 4.07 18.99 -13.51
C ILE A 211 5.22 19.92 -13.84
N PRO A 212 5.45 20.95 -13.03
CA PRO A 212 6.64 21.78 -13.14
C PRO A 212 7.86 21.00 -12.63
N LEU A 213 9.01 21.27 -13.25
CA LEU A 213 10.29 20.71 -12.88
C LEU A 213 11.16 21.80 -12.23
N LEU A 214 12.01 21.38 -11.28
CA LEU A 214 13.02 22.27 -10.69
C LEU A 214 14.29 22.38 -11.56
N SER A 215 14.26 21.86 -12.79
CA SER A 215 15.35 21.92 -13.78
C SER A 215 14.77 21.73 -15.19
N ILE A 216 15.63 21.83 -16.19
CA ILE A 216 15.23 21.66 -17.60
C ILE A 216 14.82 20.20 -17.89
N THR A 217 13.88 20.04 -18.80
CA THR A 217 13.22 18.75 -19.11
C THR A 217 14.17 17.70 -19.69
N LYS A 218 15.08 18.10 -20.60
CA LYS A 218 15.91 17.15 -21.37
C LYS A 218 16.79 16.23 -20.50
N PRO A 219 17.60 16.71 -19.53
CA PRO A 219 18.40 15.84 -18.66
C PRO A 219 17.54 14.90 -17.82
N ILE A 220 16.37 15.35 -17.36
CA ILE A 220 15.44 14.56 -16.52
C ILE A 220 14.93 13.34 -17.31
N ILE A 221 14.44 13.57 -18.55
CA ILE A 221 13.95 12.50 -19.42
C ILE A 221 15.07 11.53 -19.80
N THR A 222 16.26 12.07 -20.14
CA THR A 222 17.42 11.24 -20.47
C THR A 222 17.83 10.34 -19.29
N CYS A 223 17.89 10.90 -18.08
CA CYS A 223 18.19 10.14 -16.87
C CYS A 223 17.15 9.04 -16.61
N LEU A 224 15.85 9.33 -16.76
CA LEU A 224 14.81 8.34 -16.58
C LEU A 224 14.93 7.18 -17.58
N LYS A 225 15.22 7.48 -18.85
CA LYS A 225 15.46 6.46 -19.89
C LYS A 225 16.64 5.55 -19.52
N TRP A 226 17.77 6.11 -19.11
CA TRP A 226 18.92 5.33 -18.66
C TRP A 226 18.58 4.43 -17.46
N MET A 227 17.84 4.94 -16.49
CA MET A 227 17.40 4.15 -15.35
C MET A 227 16.55 2.94 -15.76
N ARG A 228 15.68 3.10 -16.74
CA ARG A 228 14.83 2.01 -17.24
C ARG A 228 15.66 0.93 -17.96
N LEU A 229 16.71 1.35 -18.69
CA LEU A 229 17.63 0.42 -19.34
C LEU A 229 18.52 -0.34 -18.34
N ASP A 230 19.00 0.36 -17.30
CA ASP A 230 19.91 -0.25 -16.31
C ASP A 230 19.22 -1.24 -15.38
N MET A 231 17.94 -1.02 -15.06
CA MET A 231 17.19 -1.81 -14.07
C MET A 231 15.78 -2.16 -14.58
N PRO A 232 15.67 -2.93 -15.67
CA PRO A 232 14.39 -3.27 -16.29
C PRO A 232 13.48 -4.09 -15.36
N GLN A 233 14.05 -4.83 -14.40
CA GLN A 233 13.29 -5.63 -13.43
C GLN A 233 12.42 -4.81 -12.48
N TYR A 234 12.62 -3.50 -12.38
CA TYR A 234 11.79 -2.62 -11.56
C TYR A 234 10.62 -2.00 -12.32
N ILE A 235 10.61 -2.08 -13.67
CA ILE A 235 9.53 -1.51 -14.48
C ILE A 235 8.21 -2.19 -14.10
N ASN A 236 7.22 -1.39 -13.71
CA ASN A 236 5.91 -1.83 -13.23
C ASN A 236 5.93 -2.81 -12.06
N ASN A 237 7.06 -2.89 -11.33
CA ASN A 237 7.22 -3.78 -10.17
C ASN A 237 7.62 -3.03 -8.89
N PRO A 238 6.71 -2.21 -8.30
CA PRO A 238 7.02 -1.42 -7.11
C PRO A 238 7.30 -2.27 -5.87
N ALA A 239 6.79 -3.50 -5.79
CA ALA A 239 7.07 -4.39 -4.66
C ALA A 239 8.55 -4.82 -4.63
N THR A 240 9.08 -5.26 -5.77
CA THR A 240 10.49 -5.63 -5.92
C THR A 240 11.40 -4.42 -5.72
N PHE A 241 11.05 -3.26 -6.30
CA PHE A 241 11.79 -2.02 -6.09
C PHE A 241 11.85 -1.66 -4.59
N HIS A 242 10.72 -1.67 -3.90
CA HIS A 242 10.65 -1.36 -2.48
C HIS A 242 11.50 -2.31 -1.64
N SER A 243 11.39 -3.61 -1.88
CA SER A 243 12.17 -4.64 -1.17
C SER A 243 13.69 -4.41 -1.31
N ASN A 244 14.16 -4.11 -2.54
CA ASN A 244 15.59 -4.04 -2.83
C ASN A 244 16.20 -2.66 -2.57
N CYS A 245 15.44 -1.58 -2.72
CA CYS A 245 15.99 -0.22 -2.74
C CYS A 245 15.70 0.61 -1.49
N SER A 246 14.65 0.30 -0.68
CA SER A 246 14.19 1.17 0.43
C SER A 246 15.28 1.44 1.46
N LYS A 247 16.03 0.41 1.86
CA LYS A 247 17.09 0.54 2.88
C LYS A 247 18.19 1.48 2.41
N GLU A 248 18.65 1.29 1.16
CA GLU A 248 19.72 2.12 0.61
C GLU A 248 19.25 3.55 0.33
N LEU A 249 18.03 3.74 -0.17
CA LEU A 249 17.42 5.07 -0.33
C LEU A 249 17.41 5.82 1.01
N SER A 250 16.93 5.19 2.09
CA SER A 250 16.88 5.80 3.42
C SER A 250 18.27 6.17 3.94
N LEU A 251 19.27 5.31 3.75
CA LEU A 251 20.65 5.57 4.17
C LEU A 251 21.28 6.73 3.38
N ARG A 252 21.05 6.79 2.07
CA ARG A 252 21.62 7.85 1.22
C ARG A 252 20.95 9.20 1.49
N VAL A 253 19.65 9.22 1.73
CA VAL A 253 18.97 10.45 2.15
C VAL A 253 19.59 10.93 3.45
N LYS A 254 19.71 10.10 4.48
CA LYS A 254 20.33 10.47 5.76
C LYS A 254 21.76 11.02 5.59
N LYS A 255 22.61 10.34 4.83
CA LYS A 255 24.03 10.73 4.67
C LYS A 255 24.23 12.00 3.83
N ARG A 256 23.44 12.21 2.81
CA ARG A 256 23.71 13.24 1.79
C ARG A 256 22.75 14.42 1.79
N TRP A 257 21.57 14.26 2.38
CA TRP A 257 20.48 15.22 2.30
C TRP A 257 19.95 15.66 3.67
N CYS A 258 20.33 14.99 4.78
CA CYS A 258 19.78 15.23 6.12
C CYS A 258 20.07 16.60 6.73
N ASN A 259 21.09 17.30 6.26
CA ASN A 259 21.28 18.70 6.67
C ASN A 259 20.35 19.65 5.92
N THR A 260 19.63 19.14 4.89
CA THR A 260 18.81 19.93 3.99
C THR A 260 17.36 19.44 3.86
N LEU A 261 17.08 18.17 4.16
CA LEU A 261 15.80 17.52 3.87
C LEU A 261 15.30 16.65 5.05
N SER A 262 14.80 17.30 6.10
CA SER A 262 13.98 16.60 7.12
C SER A 262 12.55 16.26 6.65
N VAL A 263 12.24 16.38 5.36
CA VAL A 263 10.84 16.40 4.85
C VAL A 263 10.55 15.42 3.72
N LEU A 264 11.46 14.56 3.31
CA LEU A 264 11.07 13.46 2.43
C LEU A 264 10.56 12.28 3.31
N SER A 265 9.27 12.33 3.66
CA SER A 265 8.55 11.15 4.15
C SER A 265 8.45 10.13 3.00
N PHE A 266 9.17 9.05 3.13
CA PHE A 266 9.09 7.89 2.24
C PHE A 266 7.93 6.97 2.61
#